data_563c1c0a7fd613e25ad860fda08d2fda
#
_entry.id   563c1c0a7fd613e25ad860fda08d2fda
#
_cell.length_a   1.000
_cell.length_b   1.000
_cell.length_c   1.000
_cell.angle_alpha   90.00
_cell.angle_beta   90.00
_cell.angle_gamma   90.00
#
_symmetry.space_group_name_H-M   'P 1'
#
loop_
_entity.id
_entity.type
_entity.pdbx_description
1 polymer ?
#
loop_
_entity_poly.entity_id
_entity_poly.type
_entity_poly.pdbx_seq_one_letter_code
_entity_poly.pdbx_strand_id
1 'polypeptide(L)'
;IRLGLEKLKNLYQRANIFCANRREVEDMFGKQASDIKELLKEVYALGPKLVIITDGINGSYLYDGNDILFMRAFYEEEKTVENTGAGDAFIGSFLSAKVLGKDNAESLVWATLNASSVVRQIGPHKGLLNRAELEKLYQQIDVAYYPKKI
;
A
#
# COMPACT_ATOMS: atom_id res chain seq x y z
N ILE A 1 -10.76 2.07 -19.79
CA ILE A 1 -10.32 3.23 -20.59
C ILE A 1 -8.99 3.66 -20.02
N ARG A 2 -7.89 3.39 -20.75
CA ARG A 2 -6.56 3.90 -20.37
C ARG A 2 -6.54 5.40 -20.69
N LEU A 3 -6.73 6.21 -19.66
CA LEU A 3 -6.40 7.62 -19.74
C LEU A 3 -4.87 7.69 -19.70
N GLY A 4 -4.24 8.13 -20.80
CA GLY A 4 -2.78 8.22 -20.86
C GLY A 4 -2.21 9.17 -19.80
N LEU A 5 -0.94 8.98 -19.44
CA LEU A 5 -0.21 9.76 -18.43
C LEU A 5 -0.38 11.27 -18.62
N GLU A 6 -0.33 11.75 -19.85
CA GLU A 6 -0.48 13.17 -20.18
C GLU A 6 -1.84 13.75 -19.76
N LYS A 7 -2.94 12.97 -19.93
CA LYS A 7 -4.29 13.43 -19.55
C LYS A 7 -4.48 13.55 -18.05
N LEU A 8 -3.74 12.77 -17.25
CA LEU A 8 -3.82 12.76 -15.81
C LEU A 8 -2.70 13.56 -15.13
N LYS A 9 -1.81 14.19 -15.90
CA LYS A 9 -0.65 14.93 -15.38
C LYS A 9 -1.01 15.91 -14.26
N ASN A 10 -2.03 16.72 -14.47
CA ASN A 10 -2.48 17.69 -13.47
C ASN A 10 -3.01 17.02 -12.19
N LEU A 11 -3.57 15.82 -12.30
CA LEU A 11 -4.04 15.05 -11.14
C LEU A 11 -2.85 14.54 -10.34
N TYR A 12 -1.85 13.95 -11.00
CA TYR A 12 -0.65 13.46 -10.33
C TYR A 12 0.11 14.57 -9.61
N GLN A 13 0.29 15.73 -10.26
CA GLN A 13 0.99 16.88 -9.69
C GLN A 13 0.30 17.46 -8.44
N ARG A 14 -0.99 17.23 -8.27
CA ARG A 14 -1.78 17.71 -7.12
C ARG A 14 -2.00 16.63 -6.07
N ALA A 15 -1.63 15.39 -6.36
CA ALA A 15 -1.80 14.30 -5.42
C ALA A 15 -0.82 14.41 -4.24
N ASN A 16 -1.32 14.29 -3.02
CA ASN A 16 -0.43 14.12 -1.86
C ASN A 16 0.06 12.68 -1.75
N ILE A 17 -0.82 11.72 -2.04
CA ILE A 17 -0.52 10.30 -1.96
C ILE A 17 -1.01 9.64 -3.25
N PHE A 18 -0.15 8.84 -3.86
CA PHE A 18 -0.49 7.90 -4.92
C PHE A 18 -0.40 6.48 -4.37
N CYS A 19 -1.42 5.68 -4.59
CA CYS A 19 -1.43 4.28 -4.21
C CYS A 19 -2.04 3.44 -5.34
N ALA A 20 -1.31 2.44 -5.79
CA ALA A 20 -1.77 1.47 -6.79
C ALA A 20 -1.05 0.13 -6.61
N ASN A 21 -1.56 -0.95 -7.22
CA ASN A 21 -0.81 -2.18 -7.26
C ASN A 21 0.26 -2.16 -8.38
N ARG A 22 1.26 -3.02 -8.27
CA ARG A 22 2.38 -3.10 -9.20
C ARG A 22 1.93 -3.24 -10.65
N ARG A 23 0.97 -4.12 -10.91
CA ARG A 23 0.45 -4.37 -12.25
C ARG A 23 -0.23 -3.14 -12.85
N GLU A 24 -0.99 -2.40 -12.03
CA GLU A 24 -1.62 -1.14 -12.47
C GLU A 24 -0.57 -0.10 -12.85
N VAL A 25 0.52 0.00 -12.07
CA VAL A 25 1.61 0.92 -12.38
C VAL A 25 2.37 0.48 -13.64
N GLU A 26 2.69 -0.79 -13.78
CA GLU A 26 3.32 -1.34 -14.99
C GLU A 26 2.43 -1.09 -16.23
N ASP A 27 1.13 -1.31 -16.12
CA ASP A 27 0.16 -1.03 -17.16
C ASP A 27 0.07 0.48 -17.49
N MET A 28 0.18 1.34 -16.49
CA MET A 28 0.18 2.80 -16.66
C MET A 28 1.37 3.27 -17.50
N PHE A 29 2.55 2.70 -17.26
CA PHE A 29 3.76 3.01 -18.03
C PHE A 29 3.92 2.18 -19.31
N GLY A 30 3.09 1.15 -19.51
CA GLY A 30 3.15 0.25 -20.67
C GLY A 30 4.39 -0.65 -20.70
N LYS A 31 4.97 -0.95 -19.54
CA LYS A 31 6.16 -1.79 -19.39
C LYS A 31 6.07 -2.69 -18.17
N GLN A 32 6.80 -3.80 -18.19
CA GLN A 32 7.11 -4.56 -16.99
C GLN A 32 8.42 -4.03 -16.40
N ALA A 33 8.46 -3.77 -15.11
CA ALA A 33 9.66 -3.31 -14.44
C ALA A 33 10.38 -4.47 -13.75
N SER A 34 11.68 -4.54 -13.95
CA SER A 34 12.55 -5.48 -13.23
C SER A 34 12.78 -5.03 -11.78
N ASP A 35 12.79 -3.72 -11.52
CA ASP A 35 13.02 -3.13 -10.21
C ASP A 35 11.83 -2.25 -9.77
N ILE A 36 11.29 -2.58 -8.62
CA ILE A 36 10.20 -1.81 -7.98
C ILE A 36 10.64 -0.40 -7.60
N LYS A 37 11.93 -0.21 -7.30
CA LYS A 37 12.48 1.10 -6.93
C LYS A 37 12.43 2.09 -8.10
N GLU A 38 12.62 1.58 -9.32
CA GLU A 38 12.46 2.41 -10.54
C GLU A 38 11.01 2.87 -10.70
N LEU A 39 10.04 1.95 -10.56
CA LEU A 39 8.62 2.29 -10.63
C LEU A 39 8.22 3.35 -9.61
N LEU A 40 8.67 3.21 -8.35
CA LEU A 40 8.39 4.19 -7.31
C LEU A 40 8.90 5.58 -7.68
N LYS A 41 10.13 5.67 -8.17
CA LYS A 41 10.75 6.95 -8.57
C LYS A 41 10.07 7.56 -9.80
N GLU A 42 9.68 6.74 -10.77
CA GLU A 42 8.96 7.21 -11.96
C GLU A 42 7.59 7.77 -11.61
N VAL A 43 6.84 7.08 -10.74
CA VAL A 43 5.54 7.60 -10.25
C VAL A 43 5.75 8.88 -9.45
N TYR A 44 6.77 8.92 -8.58
CA TYR A 44 7.08 10.11 -7.79
C TYR A 44 7.42 11.33 -8.66
N ALA A 45 8.14 11.11 -9.76
CA ALA A 45 8.48 12.15 -10.74
C ALA A 45 7.25 12.75 -11.45
N LEU A 46 6.08 12.09 -11.41
CA LEU A 46 4.82 12.64 -11.91
C LEU A 46 4.23 13.73 -11.00
N GLY A 47 4.66 13.79 -9.72
CA GLY A 47 4.31 14.87 -8.79
C GLY A 47 3.74 14.50 -7.42
N PRO A 48 3.30 13.26 -7.14
CA PRO A 48 2.83 12.89 -5.80
C PRO A 48 3.93 13.09 -4.76
N LYS A 49 3.54 13.47 -3.54
CA LYS A 49 4.49 13.63 -2.42
C LYS A 49 4.84 12.31 -1.74
N LEU A 50 3.99 11.32 -1.90
CA LEU A 50 4.14 9.98 -1.37
C LEU A 50 3.63 8.97 -2.39
N VAL A 51 4.41 7.95 -2.66
CA VAL A 51 4.06 6.86 -3.59
C VAL A 51 4.02 5.56 -2.83
N ILE A 52 2.92 4.82 -2.97
CA ILE A 52 2.77 3.48 -2.42
C ILE A 52 2.47 2.52 -3.57
N ILE A 53 3.24 1.43 -3.66
CA ILE A 53 2.98 0.35 -4.61
C ILE A 53 2.78 -0.94 -3.81
N THR A 54 1.61 -1.56 -3.95
CA THR A 54 1.32 -2.87 -3.36
C THR A 54 1.64 -3.98 -4.37
N ASP A 55 2.17 -5.12 -3.89
CA ASP A 55 2.55 -6.26 -4.73
C ASP A 55 2.03 -7.60 -4.14
N GLY A 56 0.81 -7.58 -3.64
CA GLY A 56 0.14 -8.76 -3.08
C GLY A 56 0.97 -9.44 -1.99
N ILE A 57 1.23 -10.73 -2.17
CA ILE A 57 2.04 -11.53 -1.21
C ILE A 57 3.50 -11.08 -1.11
N ASN A 58 4.00 -10.35 -2.10
CA ASN A 58 5.36 -9.80 -2.08
C ASN A 58 5.47 -8.55 -1.18
N GLY A 59 4.35 -8.03 -0.68
CA GLY A 59 4.32 -6.92 0.24
C GLY A 59 3.96 -5.58 -0.38
N SER A 60 4.44 -4.50 0.21
CA SER A 60 4.19 -3.14 -0.25
C SER A 60 5.43 -2.26 -0.08
N TYR A 61 5.51 -1.25 -0.89
CA TYR A 61 6.64 -0.34 -0.97
C TYR A 61 6.13 1.10 -0.90
N LEU A 62 6.81 1.93 -0.14
CA LEU A 62 6.50 3.34 0.01
C LEU A 62 7.76 4.16 -0.29
N TYR A 63 7.61 5.23 -1.08
CA TYR A 63 8.65 6.20 -1.35
C TYR A 63 8.15 7.62 -1.05
N ASP A 64 8.90 8.37 -0.25
CA ASP A 64 8.56 9.73 0.18
C ASP A 64 9.47 10.81 -0.44
N GLY A 65 10.27 10.42 -1.42
CA GLY A 65 11.25 11.30 -2.06
C GLY A 65 12.67 11.17 -1.49
N ASN A 66 12.82 10.58 -0.30
CA ASN A 66 14.11 10.35 0.35
C ASN A 66 14.34 8.86 0.57
N ASP A 67 13.42 8.22 1.26
CA ASP A 67 13.55 6.84 1.70
C ASP A 67 12.55 5.93 1.02
N ILE A 68 12.98 4.71 0.72
CA ILE A 68 12.09 3.63 0.32
C ILE A 68 11.90 2.68 1.49
N LEU A 69 10.64 2.55 1.93
CA LEU A 69 10.24 1.57 2.94
C LEU A 69 9.64 0.35 2.24
N PHE A 70 10.08 -0.81 2.66
CA PHE A 70 9.48 -2.09 2.29
C PHE A 70 8.74 -2.69 3.48
N MET A 71 7.48 -3.03 3.29
CA MET A 71 6.64 -3.78 4.24
C MET A 71 6.28 -5.13 3.63
N ARG A 72 6.72 -6.20 4.27
CA ARG A 72 6.32 -7.54 3.84
C ARG A 72 4.82 -7.77 4.06
N ALA A 73 4.21 -8.61 3.26
CA ALA A 73 2.83 -9.02 3.49
C ALA A 73 2.70 -9.77 4.83
N PHE A 74 1.59 -9.56 5.52
CA PHE A 74 1.22 -10.32 6.71
C PHE A 74 0.64 -11.67 6.25
N TYR A 75 1.53 -12.59 5.95
CA TYR A 75 1.16 -13.93 5.51
C TYR A 75 1.25 -14.88 6.71
N GLU A 76 0.12 -15.29 7.25
CA GLU A 76 0.01 -16.52 8.00
C GLU A 76 -0.32 -17.65 7.00
N GLU A 77 0.03 -18.89 7.31
CA GLU A 77 -0.15 -20.06 6.41
C GLU A 77 -1.62 -20.33 6.00
N GLU A 78 -2.55 -19.52 6.46
CA GLU A 78 -3.95 -19.57 6.09
C GLU A 78 -4.16 -19.08 4.67
N LYS A 79 -4.92 -19.88 3.88
CA LYS A 79 -5.22 -19.57 2.48
C LYS A 79 -5.91 -18.21 2.36
N THR A 80 -5.37 -17.35 1.50
CA THR A 80 -6.11 -16.21 0.98
C THR A 80 -7.40 -16.73 0.33
N VAL A 81 -8.53 -16.25 0.81
CA VAL A 81 -9.85 -16.69 0.34
C VAL A 81 -10.29 -15.84 -0.85
N GLU A 82 -10.12 -14.53 -0.74
CA GLU A 82 -10.49 -13.57 -1.79
C GLU A 82 -9.64 -12.30 -1.68
N ASN A 83 -9.25 -11.72 -2.84
CA ASN A 83 -8.44 -10.51 -2.88
C ASN A 83 -9.27 -9.21 -3.02
N THR A 84 -10.59 -9.33 -3.21
CA THR A 84 -11.47 -8.19 -3.41
C THR A 84 -11.52 -7.31 -2.16
N GLY A 85 -11.29 -6.01 -2.33
CA GLY A 85 -11.31 -5.04 -1.22
C GLY A 85 -10.00 -4.91 -0.43
N ALA A 86 -9.00 -5.76 -0.67
CA ALA A 86 -7.71 -5.67 0.03
C ALA A 86 -6.99 -4.33 -0.19
N GLY A 87 -6.98 -3.84 -1.45
CA GLY A 87 -6.40 -2.55 -1.80
C GLY A 87 -7.11 -1.37 -1.14
N ASP A 88 -8.45 -1.41 -1.10
CA ASP A 88 -9.27 -0.39 -0.45
C ASP A 88 -9.07 -0.40 1.07
N ALA A 89 -9.02 -1.57 1.68
CA ALA A 89 -8.72 -1.74 3.10
C ALA A 89 -7.31 -1.23 3.44
N PHE A 90 -6.33 -1.52 2.57
CA PHE A 90 -4.97 -1.06 2.71
C PHE A 90 -4.90 0.47 2.71
N ILE A 91 -5.34 1.12 1.64
CA ILE A 91 -5.23 2.58 1.54
C ILE A 91 -6.11 3.30 2.55
N GLY A 92 -7.31 2.82 2.83
CA GLY A 92 -8.20 3.38 3.85
C GLY A 92 -7.55 3.38 5.23
N SER A 93 -6.89 2.28 5.61
CA SER A 93 -6.20 2.17 6.90
C SER A 93 -4.92 2.99 6.94
N PHE A 94 -4.16 3.05 5.84
CA PHE A 94 -3.01 3.93 5.73
C PHE A 94 -3.39 5.39 5.98
N LEU A 95 -4.41 5.88 5.29
CA LEU A 95 -4.90 7.26 5.43
C LEU A 95 -5.43 7.53 6.84
N SER A 96 -6.16 6.58 7.42
CA SER A 96 -6.66 6.69 8.80
C SER A 96 -5.51 6.82 9.81
N ALA A 97 -4.46 6.03 9.66
CA ALA A 97 -3.26 6.11 10.48
C ALA A 97 -2.56 7.48 10.33
N LYS A 98 -2.44 7.98 9.09
CA LYS A 98 -1.86 9.33 8.83
C LYS A 98 -2.67 10.44 9.50
N VAL A 99 -4.01 10.38 9.44
CA VAL A 99 -4.90 11.35 10.12
C VAL A 99 -4.72 11.30 11.64
N LEU A 100 -4.42 10.13 12.19
CA LEU A 100 -4.11 9.95 13.61
C LEU A 100 -2.68 10.34 14.00
N GLY A 101 -1.90 10.91 13.07
CA GLY A 101 -0.54 11.40 13.32
C GLY A 101 0.55 10.34 13.29
N LYS A 102 0.24 9.12 12.83
CA LYS A 102 1.25 8.06 12.71
C LYS A 102 2.25 8.36 11.58
N ASP A 103 3.48 7.90 11.76
CA ASP A 103 4.50 8.01 10.73
C ASP A 103 4.23 7.07 9.53
N ASN A 104 5.11 7.08 8.52
CA ASN A 104 4.93 6.27 7.32
C ASN A 104 5.06 4.77 7.61
N ALA A 105 5.97 4.39 8.51
CA ALA A 105 6.20 3.00 8.86
C ALA A 105 5.01 2.42 9.63
N GLU A 106 4.54 3.11 10.66
CA GLU A 106 3.36 2.73 11.43
C GLU A 106 2.11 2.65 10.54
N SER A 107 1.96 3.61 9.63
CA SER A 107 0.82 3.63 8.69
C SER A 107 0.83 2.45 7.73
N LEU A 108 2.02 2.02 7.26
CA LEU A 108 2.17 0.79 6.46
C LEU A 108 1.80 -0.47 7.25
N VAL A 109 2.17 -0.54 8.52
CA VAL A 109 1.77 -1.68 9.39
C VAL A 109 0.26 -1.74 9.51
N TRP A 110 -0.42 -0.63 9.82
CA TRP A 110 -1.87 -0.58 9.92
C TRP A 110 -2.56 -1.00 8.62
N ALA A 111 -2.08 -0.48 7.50
CA ALA A 111 -2.56 -0.82 6.17
C ALA A 111 -2.45 -2.32 5.88
N THR A 112 -1.29 -2.90 6.18
CA THR A 112 -1.00 -4.31 5.94
C THR A 112 -1.84 -5.22 6.84
N LEU A 113 -2.04 -4.86 8.12
CA LEU A 113 -2.89 -5.61 9.04
C LEU A 113 -4.33 -5.69 8.52
N ASN A 114 -4.91 -4.56 8.11
CA ASN A 114 -6.30 -4.53 7.65
C ASN A 114 -6.48 -5.25 6.32
N ALA A 115 -5.59 -5.03 5.35
CA ALA A 115 -5.60 -5.76 4.09
C ALA A 115 -5.51 -7.28 4.30
N SER A 116 -4.61 -7.73 5.19
CA SER A 116 -4.45 -9.15 5.53
C SER A 116 -5.68 -9.75 6.21
N SER A 117 -6.41 -8.96 6.99
CA SER A 117 -7.66 -9.41 7.61
C SER A 117 -8.78 -9.58 6.57
N VAL A 118 -8.88 -8.66 5.61
CA VAL A 118 -9.91 -8.71 4.55
C VAL A 118 -9.73 -9.92 3.64
N VAL A 119 -8.50 -10.23 3.21
CA VAL A 119 -8.25 -11.35 2.27
C VAL A 119 -8.58 -12.74 2.84
N ARG A 120 -8.76 -12.84 4.15
CA ARG A 120 -9.17 -14.08 4.84
C ARG A 120 -10.68 -14.33 4.85
N GLN A 121 -11.46 -13.40 4.34
CA GLN A 121 -12.92 -13.44 4.37
C GLN A 121 -13.49 -13.37 2.95
N ILE A 122 -14.69 -13.93 2.78
CA ILE A 122 -15.44 -13.76 1.52
C ILE A 122 -16.17 -12.42 1.54
N GLY A 123 -15.92 -11.59 0.53
CA GLY A 123 -16.54 -10.29 0.33
C GLY A 123 -15.71 -9.11 0.84
N PRO A 124 -15.83 -7.94 0.20
CA PRO A 124 -14.91 -6.81 0.35
C PRO A 124 -14.98 -6.09 1.70
N HIS A 125 -16.02 -6.34 2.50
CA HIS A 125 -16.23 -5.65 3.79
C HIS A 125 -16.04 -6.57 4.99
N LYS A 126 -16.13 -7.88 4.79
CA LYS A 126 -15.88 -8.83 5.86
C LYS A 126 -14.40 -8.83 6.19
N GLY A 127 -14.07 -8.79 7.46
CA GLY A 127 -12.68 -8.75 7.91
C GLY A 127 -12.10 -7.34 8.03
N LEU A 128 -12.84 -6.28 7.70
CA LEU A 128 -12.39 -4.92 8.02
C LEU A 128 -12.27 -4.75 9.53
N LEU A 129 -11.08 -4.37 9.97
CA LEU A 129 -10.76 -4.10 11.36
C LEU A 129 -11.14 -2.66 11.71
N ASN A 130 -11.75 -2.47 12.84
CA ASN A 130 -11.96 -1.15 13.42
C ASN A 130 -10.68 -0.64 14.10
N ARG A 131 -10.70 0.62 14.54
CA ARG A 131 -9.54 1.27 15.16
C ARG A 131 -9.01 0.50 16.38
N ALA A 132 -9.90 0.07 17.28
CA ALA A 132 -9.47 -0.60 18.51
C ALA A 132 -8.81 -1.97 18.21
N GLU A 133 -9.32 -2.69 17.23
CA GLU A 133 -8.75 -3.95 16.76
C GLU A 133 -7.38 -3.74 16.12
N LEU A 134 -7.23 -2.71 15.27
CA LEU A 134 -5.94 -2.34 14.67
C LEU A 134 -4.92 -1.93 15.73
N GLU A 135 -5.28 -1.10 16.69
CA GLU A 135 -4.41 -0.71 17.79
C GLU A 135 -3.95 -1.92 18.62
N LYS A 136 -4.87 -2.83 18.93
CA LYS A 136 -4.55 -4.06 19.65
C LYS A 136 -3.58 -4.95 18.88
N LEU A 137 -3.84 -5.19 17.60
CA LEU A 137 -2.95 -6.01 16.75
C LEU A 137 -1.58 -5.35 16.57
N TYR A 138 -1.56 -4.03 16.38
CA TYR A 138 -0.32 -3.27 16.26
C TYR A 138 0.58 -3.42 17.49
N GLN A 139 0.01 -3.43 18.70
CA GLN A 139 0.77 -3.64 19.95
C GLN A 139 1.34 -5.05 20.07
N GLN A 140 0.76 -6.02 19.38
CA GLN A 140 1.18 -7.43 19.43
C GLN A 140 2.13 -7.82 18.30
N ILE A 141 2.39 -6.90 17.37
CA ILE A 141 3.21 -7.21 16.20
C ILE A 141 4.69 -7.36 16.58
N ASP A 142 5.34 -8.40 16.06
CA ASP A 142 6.78 -8.57 16.22
C ASP A 142 7.54 -7.48 15.46
N VAL A 143 8.61 -6.98 16.04
CA VAL A 143 9.53 -5.99 15.42
C VAL A 143 10.04 -6.47 14.06
N ALA A 144 10.18 -7.78 13.85
CA ALA A 144 10.54 -8.35 12.55
C ALA A 144 9.58 -8.01 11.42
N TYR A 145 8.35 -7.60 11.74
CA TYR A 145 7.33 -7.17 10.79
C TYR A 145 7.28 -5.66 10.55
N TYR A 146 8.14 -4.90 11.19
CA TYR A 146 8.21 -3.46 10.90
C TYR A 146 8.82 -3.21 9.51
N PRO A 147 8.40 -2.14 8.83
CA PRO A 147 8.95 -1.77 7.53
C PRO A 147 10.45 -1.54 7.61
N LYS A 148 11.15 -1.95 6.56
CA LYS A 148 12.61 -1.80 6.43
C LYS A 148 12.94 -0.79 5.35
N LYS A 149 13.93 0.05 5.59
CA LYS A 149 14.57 0.83 4.53
C LYS A 149 15.33 -0.09 3.56
N ILE A 150 15.19 0.15 2.26
CA ILE A 150 15.84 -0.65 1.22
C ILE A 150 16.53 0.23 0.16
#